data_fb284abc20f0c10162b9a9ab00cf71c0
#
_entry.id   fb284abc20f0c10162b9a9ab00cf71c0
#
_cell.length_a   1.000
_cell.length_b   1.000
_cell.length_c   1.000
_cell.angle_alpha   90.00
_cell.angle_beta   90.00
_cell.angle_gamma   90.00
#
_symmetry.space_group_name_H-M   'P 1'
#
loop_
_entity.id
_entity.type
_entity.pdbx_description
1 polymer ?
#
loop_
_entity_poly.entity_id
_entity_poly.type
_entity_poly.pdbx_seq_one_letter_code
_entity_poly.pdbx_strand_id
1 'polypeptide(L)'
;MRHLAACVLVLAAFTASVTVQGRKTFDIYSIDVEGGGATLFVSPSGASVLVDTGYQSDGRDANRIVAAAKDAGLTQIDFLITSHYHGDHMGGLAELASRFPIKHLVDHGENSTPQSSGTAFIQGYLELGKKLSRTSVSPGDKVPVAGLDWLVVSSDGKLLSKPLPGAGKPNPACASFQKQEETNFEDFHSVGSLVSFGKFRIAHLGDLTVNYEFQLMCPNNPLGTVDAWIVSNHGQPRSGSAVLAHGLQPRVAIMNNAARKGGVPDVMKIVYSIPGLEDVWQLHFSLLGGQEYAVPGVFIANTLDEQPENVPVAPMAPAPPGGTLPPPPAHNGQAFWIKVSAQQDGTFTVTNSRNGFGKTYRARSGRQSQ
;
A
#
# COMPACT_ATOMS: atom_id res chain seq x y z
N MET A 1 -52.23 55.09 36.97
CA MET A 1 -51.81 54.70 35.64
C MET A 1 -50.40 54.12 35.75
N ARG A 2 -50.26 52.81 35.70
CA ARG A 2 -48.96 52.11 35.83
C ARG A 2 -48.50 51.68 34.43
N HIS A 3 -47.40 52.21 33.97
CA HIS A 3 -46.78 51.79 32.69
C HIS A 3 -45.87 50.56 32.93
N LEU A 4 -46.27 49.42 32.39
CA LEU A 4 -45.40 48.23 32.28
C LEU A 4 -44.50 48.43 31.03
N ALA A 5 -43.19 48.51 31.24
CA ALA A 5 -42.21 48.41 30.17
C ALA A 5 -41.87 46.94 29.95
N ALA A 6 -42.15 46.42 28.75
CA ALA A 6 -41.77 45.08 28.32
C ALA A 6 -40.33 45.15 27.73
N CYS A 7 -39.39 44.51 28.41
CA CYS A 7 -38.05 44.29 27.86
C CYS A 7 -38.07 43.05 26.94
N VAL A 8 -37.84 43.30 25.64
CA VAL A 8 -37.63 42.22 24.65
C VAL A 8 -36.14 41.86 24.64
N LEU A 9 -35.79 40.69 25.15
CA LEU A 9 -34.46 40.11 25.05
C LEU A 9 -34.32 39.49 23.67
N VAL A 10 -33.50 40.08 22.81
CA VAL A 10 -33.07 39.46 21.52
C VAL A 10 -31.90 38.53 21.80
N LEU A 11 -32.14 37.24 21.79
CA LEU A 11 -31.08 36.22 21.79
C LEU A 11 -30.45 36.18 20.39
N ALA A 12 -29.26 36.72 20.23
CA ALA A 12 -28.43 36.52 19.04
C ALA A 12 -27.77 35.12 19.13
N ALA A 13 -28.27 34.16 18.34
CA ALA A 13 -27.61 32.86 18.19
C ALA A 13 -26.36 33.03 17.34
N PHE A 14 -25.20 33.01 17.97
CA PHE A 14 -23.90 32.87 17.28
C PHE A 14 -23.78 31.42 16.79
N THR A 15 -24.01 31.16 15.51
CA THR A 15 -23.61 29.93 14.86
C THR A 15 -22.11 30.00 14.63
N ALA A 16 -21.34 29.40 15.52
CA ALA A 16 -19.91 29.16 15.30
C ALA A 16 -19.75 28.18 14.13
N SER A 17 -19.39 28.65 12.96
CA SER A 17 -18.96 27.82 11.85
C SER A 17 -17.65 27.16 12.27
N VAL A 18 -17.69 25.86 12.65
CA VAL A 18 -16.49 25.05 12.83
C VAL A 18 -15.89 24.88 11.45
N THR A 19 -14.92 25.72 11.10
CA THR A 19 -14.06 25.48 9.96
C THR A 19 -13.22 24.24 10.30
N VAL A 20 -13.60 23.09 9.75
CA VAL A 20 -12.71 21.92 9.73
C VAL A 20 -11.46 22.35 8.98
N GLN A 21 -10.39 22.61 9.72
CA GLN A 21 -9.10 22.91 9.13
C GLN A 21 -8.66 21.64 8.37
N GLY A 22 -8.73 21.69 7.03
CA GLY A 22 -8.35 20.58 6.17
C GLY A 22 -6.94 20.09 6.54
N ARG A 23 -6.71 18.79 6.43
CA ARG A 23 -5.39 18.19 6.61
C ARG A 23 -4.40 18.90 5.68
N LYS A 24 -3.18 19.13 6.17
CA LYS A 24 -2.12 19.71 5.35
C LYS A 24 -1.31 18.65 4.61
N THR A 25 -1.47 17.39 4.96
CA THR A 25 -0.67 16.25 4.49
C THR A 25 -1.50 15.23 3.72
N PHE A 26 -0.86 14.56 2.80
CA PHE A 26 -1.30 13.31 2.23
C PHE A 26 -0.74 12.17 3.09
N ASP A 27 -1.61 11.46 3.78
CA ASP A 27 -1.23 10.42 4.73
C ASP A 27 -1.43 9.02 4.13
N ILE A 28 -0.47 8.12 4.34
CA ILE A 28 -0.48 6.75 3.82
C ILE A 28 -0.14 5.82 4.98
N TYR A 29 -1.00 4.84 5.24
CA TYR A 29 -0.83 3.84 6.30
C TYR A 29 -0.59 2.47 5.66
N SER A 30 0.58 1.90 5.84
CA SER A 30 0.83 0.49 5.58
C SER A 30 0.40 -0.29 6.81
N ILE A 31 -0.70 -1.03 6.70
CA ILE A 31 -1.38 -1.69 7.82
C ILE A 31 -0.94 -3.14 7.89
N ASP A 32 -0.66 -3.61 9.09
CA ASP A 32 -0.30 -5.01 9.30
C ASP A 32 -1.52 -5.93 9.16
N VAL A 33 -1.49 -6.76 8.15
CA VAL A 33 -2.43 -7.85 7.88
C VAL A 33 -1.69 -9.18 7.66
N GLU A 34 -0.60 -9.40 8.43
CA GLU A 34 0.20 -10.63 8.46
C GLU A 34 0.72 -11.04 7.07
N GLY A 35 1.23 -10.06 6.32
CA GLY A 35 1.81 -10.28 4.99
C GLY A 35 0.77 -10.39 3.88
N GLY A 36 -0.42 -9.88 4.08
CA GLY A 36 -1.34 -9.53 3.01
C GLY A 36 -1.21 -8.07 2.58
N GLY A 37 -2.06 -7.64 1.66
CA GLY A 37 -2.16 -6.25 1.21
C GLY A 37 -3.19 -5.47 2.04
N ALA A 38 -2.78 -4.35 2.66
CA ALA A 38 -3.69 -3.32 3.18
C ALA A 38 -2.96 -1.98 3.30
N THR A 39 -3.21 -1.08 2.37
CA THR A 39 -2.61 0.25 2.38
C THR A 39 -3.70 1.31 2.27
N LEU A 40 -3.83 2.14 3.32
CA LEU A 40 -4.82 3.21 3.37
C LEU A 40 -4.17 4.55 3.00
N PHE A 41 -4.73 5.22 2.02
CA PHE A 41 -4.34 6.55 1.56
C PHE A 41 -5.42 7.55 1.93
N VAL A 42 -5.03 8.67 2.54
CA VAL A 42 -5.95 9.73 2.96
C VAL A 42 -5.47 11.06 2.43
N SER A 43 -6.23 11.64 1.52
CA SER A 43 -5.88 12.91 0.89
C SER A 43 -6.06 14.09 1.87
N PRO A 44 -5.46 15.25 1.58
CA PRO A 44 -5.69 16.46 2.37
C PRO A 44 -7.15 16.91 2.42
N SER A 45 -7.95 16.54 1.44
CA SER A 45 -9.42 16.81 1.43
C SER A 45 -10.20 15.89 2.35
N GLY A 46 -9.57 14.83 2.91
CA GLY A 46 -10.22 13.80 3.68
C GLY A 46 -10.77 12.63 2.84
N ALA A 47 -10.65 12.68 1.50
CA ALA A 47 -11.01 11.55 0.65
C ALA A 47 -10.04 10.38 0.88
N SER A 48 -10.59 9.15 0.88
CA SER A 48 -9.86 7.95 1.26
C SER A 48 -9.85 6.89 0.17
N VAL A 49 -8.70 6.24 0.00
CA VAL A 49 -8.54 5.04 -0.82
C VAL A 49 -7.91 3.96 0.04
N LEU A 50 -8.54 2.80 0.12
CA LEU A 50 -7.93 1.60 0.66
C LEU A 50 -7.52 0.71 -0.51
N VAL A 51 -6.27 0.28 -0.56
CA VAL A 51 -5.80 -0.74 -1.49
C VAL A 51 -5.69 -2.04 -0.71
N ASP A 52 -6.50 -3.02 -1.09
CA ASP A 52 -6.62 -4.35 -0.52
C ASP A 52 -7.14 -4.40 0.94
N THR A 53 -7.51 -5.61 1.39
CA THR A 53 -8.22 -5.83 2.66
C THR A 53 -7.64 -6.97 3.50
N GLY A 54 -6.47 -7.50 3.12
CA GLY A 54 -5.85 -8.63 3.81
C GLY A 54 -6.62 -9.94 3.64
N TYR A 55 -6.41 -10.83 4.61
CA TYR A 55 -7.03 -12.15 4.64
C TYR A 55 -8.44 -12.13 5.25
N GLN A 56 -9.22 -13.15 4.94
CA GLN A 56 -10.30 -13.58 5.83
C GLN A 56 -9.66 -14.17 7.10
N SER A 57 -9.94 -13.58 8.25
CA SER A 57 -9.14 -13.82 9.46
C SER A 57 -9.94 -13.64 10.76
N ASP A 58 -11.22 -14.06 10.76
CA ASP A 58 -12.14 -13.90 11.87
C ASP A 58 -12.20 -12.44 12.41
N GLY A 59 -12.07 -11.50 11.46
CA GLY A 59 -12.13 -10.07 11.73
C GLY A 59 -10.81 -9.42 12.16
N ARG A 60 -9.70 -10.15 12.30
CA ARG A 60 -8.40 -9.58 12.69
C ARG A 60 -7.99 -8.44 11.74
N ASP A 61 -7.89 -8.73 10.44
CA ASP A 61 -7.43 -7.76 9.45
C ASP A 61 -8.42 -6.60 9.27
N ALA A 62 -9.71 -6.92 9.22
CA ALA A 62 -10.77 -5.91 9.16
C ALA A 62 -10.71 -4.95 10.36
N ASN A 63 -10.49 -5.47 11.58
CA ASN A 63 -10.39 -4.64 12.78
C ASN A 63 -9.13 -3.75 12.76
N ARG A 64 -7.99 -4.25 12.27
CA ARG A 64 -6.75 -3.49 12.10
C ARG A 64 -6.92 -2.36 11.08
N ILE A 65 -7.59 -2.64 9.96
CA ILE A 65 -7.91 -1.63 8.94
C ILE A 65 -8.85 -0.55 9.51
N VAL A 66 -9.90 -0.96 10.24
CA VAL A 66 -10.83 -0.02 10.90
C VAL A 66 -10.11 0.84 11.94
N ALA A 67 -9.16 0.28 12.69
CA ALA A 67 -8.36 1.04 13.65
C ALA A 67 -7.53 2.13 12.96
N ALA A 68 -6.83 1.81 11.86
CA ALA A 68 -6.08 2.78 11.08
C ALA A 68 -6.99 3.84 10.44
N ALA A 69 -8.16 3.45 9.91
CA ALA A 69 -9.14 4.37 9.37
C ALA A 69 -9.66 5.36 10.43
N LYS A 70 -9.92 4.88 11.65
CA LYS A 70 -10.32 5.73 12.78
C LYS A 70 -9.21 6.65 13.25
N ASP A 71 -7.96 6.19 13.32
CA ASP A 71 -6.79 7.03 13.59
C ASP A 71 -6.68 8.15 12.55
N ALA A 72 -6.96 7.82 11.30
CA ALA A 72 -7.05 8.77 10.22
C ALA A 72 -8.32 9.67 10.30
N GLY A 73 -9.21 9.51 11.27
CA GLY A 73 -10.46 10.29 11.45
C GLY A 73 -11.49 10.02 10.37
N LEU A 74 -11.45 8.86 9.73
CA LEU A 74 -12.41 8.46 8.70
C LEU A 74 -13.64 7.82 9.33
N THR A 75 -14.79 7.97 8.65
CA THR A 75 -16.04 7.28 8.97
C THR A 75 -16.46 6.31 7.86
N GLN A 76 -15.74 6.30 6.75
CA GLN A 76 -15.99 5.47 5.58
C GLN A 76 -14.73 5.36 4.72
N ILE A 77 -14.68 4.41 3.81
CA ILE A 77 -13.74 4.32 2.69
C ILE A 77 -14.45 4.81 1.43
N ASP A 78 -13.91 5.84 0.77
CA ASP A 78 -14.52 6.36 -0.45
C ASP A 78 -14.26 5.44 -1.65
N PHE A 79 -13.02 4.95 -1.80
CA PHE A 79 -12.64 3.98 -2.83
C PHE A 79 -11.91 2.80 -2.19
N LEU A 80 -12.32 1.58 -2.51
CA LEU A 80 -11.57 0.37 -2.26
C LEU A 80 -11.05 -0.16 -3.58
N ILE A 81 -9.73 -0.16 -3.75
CA ILE A 81 -9.06 -0.79 -4.89
C ILE A 81 -8.69 -2.21 -4.47
N THR A 82 -9.25 -3.21 -5.15
CA THR A 82 -8.76 -4.58 -5.07
C THR A 82 -7.69 -4.74 -6.13
N SER A 83 -6.43 -4.87 -5.72
CA SER A 83 -5.32 -4.94 -6.65
C SER A 83 -5.44 -6.17 -7.54
N HIS A 84 -5.71 -7.32 -6.95
CA HIS A 84 -5.97 -8.59 -7.63
C HIS A 84 -6.73 -9.55 -6.69
N TYR A 85 -7.17 -10.70 -7.20
CA TYR A 85 -8.15 -11.54 -6.51
C TYR A 85 -7.54 -12.68 -5.67
N HIS A 86 -6.34 -12.49 -5.11
CA HIS A 86 -5.82 -13.42 -4.11
C HIS A 86 -6.42 -13.20 -2.72
N GLY A 87 -6.48 -14.29 -1.95
CA GLY A 87 -7.10 -14.29 -0.63
C GLY A 87 -6.46 -13.37 0.40
N ASP A 88 -5.18 -13.05 0.24
CA ASP A 88 -4.42 -12.13 1.08
C ASP A 88 -4.55 -10.64 0.68
N HIS A 89 -5.30 -10.36 -0.40
CA HIS A 89 -5.62 -9.02 -0.87
C HIS A 89 -7.12 -8.71 -0.75
N MET A 90 -7.98 -9.67 -1.06
CA MET A 90 -9.42 -9.46 -1.03
C MET A 90 -10.17 -10.24 0.06
N GLY A 91 -9.49 -11.14 0.76
CA GLY A 91 -10.14 -12.08 1.69
C GLY A 91 -10.87 -11.39 2.84
N GLY A 92 -10.35 -10.28 3.35
CA GLY A 92 -10.95 -9.51 4.45
C GLY A 92 -12.13 -8.62 4.05
N LEU A 93 -12.48 -8.53 2.76
CA LEU A 93 -13.47 -7.57 2.25
C LEU A 93 -14.85 -7.71 2.90
N ALA A 94 -15.41 -8.91 2.99
CA ALA A 94 -16.72 -9.13 3.57
C ALA A 94 -16.76 -8.76 5.04
N GLU A 95 -15.69 -9.08 5.78
CA GLU A 95 -15.55 -8.73 7.19
C GLU A 95 -15.41 -7.22 7.39
N LEU A 96 -14.63 -6.55 6.54
CA LEU A 96 -14.47 -5.09 6.56
C LEU A 96 -15.78 -4.38 6.23
N ALA A 97 -16.46 -4.77 5.14
CA ALA A 97 -17.70 -4.16 4.70
C ALA A 97 -18.85 -4.29 5.74
N SER A 98 -18.80 -5.32 6.59
CA SER A 98 -19.75 -5.47 7.70
C SER A 98 -19.49 -4.52 8.87
N ARG A 99 -18.31 -3.89 8.96
CA ARG A 99 -17.85 -3.07 10.09
C ARG A 99 -17.63 -1.61 9.73
N PHE A 100 -17.34 -1.34 8.48
CA PHE A 100 -16.97 0.00 8.03
C PHE A 100 -17.51 0.28 6.63
N PRO A 101 -18.21 1.40 6.41
CA PRO A 101 -18.81 1.70 5.11
C PRO A 101 -17.78 1.84 4.00
N ILE A 102 -18.06 1.24 2.85
CA ILE A 102 -17.30 1.37 1.61
C ILE A 102 -18.25 1.90 0.54
N LYS A 103 -17.84 2.92 -0.22
CA LYS A 103 -18.71 3.56 -1.22
C LYS A 103 -18.52 3.00 -2.63
N HIS A 104 -17.26 2.80 -3.03
CA HIS A 104 -16.93 2.48 -4.41
C HIS A 104 -15.85 1.40 -4.47
N LEU A 105 -16.07 0.36 -5.27
CA LEU A 105 -15.10 -0.68 -5.57
C LEU A 105 -14.39 -0.38 -6.89
N VAL A 106 -13.08 -0.55 -6.91
CA VAL A 106 -12.22 -0.42 -8.10
C VAL A 106 -11.42 -1.69 -8.26
N ASP A 107 -11.36 -2.26 -9.48
CA ASP A 107 -10.67 -3.50 -9.75
C ASP A 107 -10.17 -3.62 -11.20
N HIS A 108 -9.52 -4.75 -11.53
CA HIS A 108 -9.03 -5.04 -12.88
C HIS A 108 -10.08 -5.66 -13.83
N GLY A 109 -11.32 -5.87 -13.37
CA GLY A 109 -12.39 -6.43 -14.20
C GLY A 109 -12.82 -7.84 -13.81
N GLU A 110 -13.24 -8.63 -14.78
CA GLU A 110 -13.67 -10.00 -14.56
C GLU A 110 -12.47 -10.90 -14.27
N ASN A 111 -12.67 -11.88 -13.38
CA ASN A 111 -11.65 -12.89 -13.13
C ASN A 111 -11.56 -13.86 -14.32
N SER A 112 -10.49 -13.73 -15.10
CA SER A 112 -10.19 -14.63 -16.21
C SER A 112 -9.46 -15.91 -15.77
N THR A 113 -9.03 -15.99 -14.50
CA THR A 113 -8.27 -17.12 -13.95
C THR A 113 -8.96 -17.74 -12.74
N PRO A 114 -10.02 -18.55 -12.94
CA PRO A 114 -10.84 -19.09 -11.83
C PRO A 114 -10.09 -19.96 -10.82
N GLN A 115 -8.84 -20.32 -11.11
CA GLN A 115 -8.03 -21.26 -10.32
C GLN A 115 -7.18 -20.59 -9.24
N SER A 116 -6.96 -19.27 -9.32
CA SER A 116 -5.98 -18.58 -8.47
C SER A 116 -6.55 -18.00 -7.17
N SER A 117 -7.86 -17.85 -7.09
CA SER A 117 -8.56 -17.39 -5.89
C SER A 117 -9.76 -18.28 -5.64
N GLY A 118 -9.99 -18.64 -4.40
CA GLY A 118 -11.16 -19.44 -4.06
C GLY A 118 -12.43 -18.79 -4.61
N THR A 119 -13.21 -19.53 -5.40
CA THR A 119 -14.44 -19.06 -6.04
C THR A 119 -15.41 -18.37 -5.06
N ALA A 120 -15.38 -18.74 -3.77
CA ALA A 120 -16.22 -18.16 -2.73
C ALA A 120 -15.89 -16.67 -2.46
N PHE A 121 -14.60 -16.28 -2.46
CA PHE A 121 -14.20 -14.89 -2.26
C PHE A 121 -14.65 -14.01 -3.41
N ILE A 122 -14.45 -14.48 -4.64
CA ILE A 122 -14.86 -13.76 -5.84
C ILE A 122 -16.38 -13.60 -5.89
N GLN A 123 -17.13 -14.63 -5.57
CA GLN A 123 -18.59 -14.53 -5.50
C GLN A 123 -19.02 -13.50 -4.46
N GLY A 124 -18.43 -13.50 -3.26
CA GLY A 124 -18.68 -12.49 -2.24
C GLY A 124 -18.36 -11.06 -2.72
N TYR A 125 -17.23 -10.89 -3.43
CA TYR A 125 -16.85 -9.62 -4.03
C TYR A 125 -17.86 -9.14 -5.08
N LEU A 126 -18.25 -10.01 -6.00
CA LEU A 126 -19.22 -9.68 -7.04
C LEU A 126 -20.61 -9.35 -6.48
N GLU A 127 -21.06 -10.07 -5.44
CA GLU A 127 -22.32 -9.77 -4.75
C GLU A 127 -22.28 -8.41 -4.04
N LEU A 128 -21.14 -8.06 -3.45
CA LEU A 128 -20.94 -6.72 -2.88
C LEU A 128 -20.92 -5.66 -3.98
N GLY A 129 -20.28 -5.93 -5.11
CA GLY A 129 -20.23 -5.05 -6.27
C GLY A 129 -21.61 -4.76 -6.90
N LYS A 130 -22.59 -5.64 -6.70
CA LYS A 130 -23.99 -5.36 -7.11
C LYS A 130 -24.69 -4.35 -6.19
N LYS A 131 -24.21 -4.19 -4.96
CA LYS A 131 -24.80 -3.29 -3.95
C LYS A 131 -24.08 -1.96 -3.87
N LEU A 132 -22.82 -1.92 -4.24
CA LEU A 132 -21.95 -0.75 -4.25
C LEU A 132 -21.68 -0.29 -5.70
N SER A 133 -21.25 0.94 -5.85
CA SER A 133 -20.67 1.38 -7.13
C SER A 133 -19.39 0.61 -7.40
N ARG A 134 -19.20 0.09 -8.63
CA ARG A 134 -18.00 -0.67 -9.04
C ARG A 134 -17.50 -0.16 -10.39
N THR A 135 -16.19 -0.01 -10.50
CA THR A 135 -15.53 0.38 -11.76
C THR A 135 -14.31 -0.51 -11.99
N SER A 136 -14.25 -1.15 -13.14
CA SER A 136 -13.02 -1.79 -13.60
C SER A 136 -12.17 -0.76 -14.33
N VAL A 137 -10.86 -0.75 -14.04
CA VAL A 137 -9.93 0.26 -14.55
C VAL A 137 -8.89 -0.33 -15.50
N SER A 138 -8.36 0.54 -16.36
CA SER A 138 -7.30 0.23 -17.31
C SER A 138 -6.10 1.18 -17.13
N PRO A 139 -4.90 0.80 -17.59
CA PRO A 139 -3.75 1.70 -17.54
C PRO A 139 -4.01 3.03 -18.28
N GLY A 140 -3.73 4.13 -17.61
CA GLY A 140 -4.04 5.49 -18.06
C GLY A 140 -5.31 6.08 -17.44
N ASP A 141 -6.17 5.27 -16.83
CA ASP A 141 -7.33 5.77 -16.09
C ASP A 141 -6.89 6.45 -14.80
N LYS A 142 -7.73 7.39 -14.34
CA LYS A 142 -7.54 8.09 -13.06
C LYS A 142 -8.64 7.72 -12.08
N VAL A 143 -8.24 7.36 -10.87
CA VAL A 143 -9.19 7.27 -9.75
C VAL A 143 -9.45 8.69 -9.25
N PRO A 144 -10.72 9.15 -9.19
CA PRO A 144 -11.05 10.56 -8.93
C PRO A 144 -10.98 10.90 -7.44
N VAL A 145 -9.77 10.85 -6.87
CA VAL A 145 -9.52 11.18 -5.46
C VAL A 145 -9.23 12.67 -5.33
N ALA A 146 -10.09 13.40 -4.65
CA ALA A 146 -9.92 14.84 -4.49
C ALA A 146 -8.58 15.19 -3.81
N GLY A 147 -7.79 16.06 -4.46
CA GLY A 147 -6.49 16.53 -3.96
C GLY A 147 -5.30 15.63 -4.28
N LEU A 148 -5.50 14.53 -5.01
CA LEU A 148 -4.43 13.63 -5.48
C LEU A 148 -4.52 13.44 -6.99
N ASP A 149 -3.37 13.23 -7.64
CA ASP A 149 -3.32 12.68 -8.99
C ASP A 149 -3.03 11.17 -8.88
N TRP A 150 -4.09 10.38 -9.03
CA TRP A 150 -4.06 8.92 -8.91
C TRP A 150 -4.17 8.27 -10.27
N LEU A 151 -3.05 7.75 -10.78
CA LEU A 151 -2.96 7.15 -12.11
C LEU A 151 -2.81 5.63 -12.00
N VAL A 152 -3.64 4.89 -12.74
CA VAL A 152 -3.49 3.45 -12.92
C VAL A 152 -2.39 3.20 -13.96
N VAL A 153 -1.41 2.37 -13.63
CA VAL A 153 -0.25 2.07 -14.50
C VAL A 153 -0.19 0.62 -14.97
N SER A 154 -0.88 -0.27 -14.27
CA SER A 154 -1.11 -1.66 -14.67
C SER A 154 -2.52 -2.09 -14.29
N SER A 155 -3.14 -2.98 -15.06
CA SER A 155 -4.42 -3.62 -14.76
C SER A 155 -4.71 -4.69 -15.80
N ASP A 156 -5.22 -5.85 -15.38
CA ASP A 156 -5.67 -6.93 -16.27
C ASP A 156 -4.59 -7.36 -17.29
N GLY A 157 -3.34 -7.47 -16.83
CA GLY A 157 -2.21 -7.81 -17.70
C GLY A 157 -1.83 -6.72 -18.71
N LYS A 158 -2.49 -5.56 -18.69
CA LYS A 158 -2.17 -4.39 -19.53
C LYS A 158 -1.31 -3.42 -18.74
N LEU A 159 -0.49 -2.66 -19.45
CA LEU A 159 0.52 -1.76 -18.87
C LEU A 159 0.45 -0.38 -19.50
N LEU A 160 0.86 0.64 -18.75
CA LEU A 160 0.96 2.01 -19.26
C LEU A 160 1.96 2.06 -20.42
N SER A 161 1.49 2.46 -21.60
CA SER A 161 2.29 2.44 -22.83
C SER A 161 2.99 3.78 -23.14
N LYS A 162 2.46 4.89 -22.58
CA LYS A 162 3.01 6.23 -22.86
C LYS A 162 3.77 6.74 -21.65
N PRO A 163 5.02 7.22 -21.84
CA PRO A 163 5.77 7.83 -20.76
C PRO A 163 5.05 9.06 -20.18
N LEU A 164 5.15 9.21 -18.87
CA LEU A 164 4.67 10.39 -18.15
C LEU A 164 5.59 11.60 -18.42
N PRO A 165 5.11 12.83 -18.23
CA PRO A 165 5.95 14.01 -18.37
C PRO A 165 7.25 13.91 -17.56
N GLY A 166 8.38 14.15 -18.20
CA GLY A 166 9.72 14.04 -17.59
C GLY A 166 10.25 12.63 -17.35
N ALA A 167 9.49 11.59 -17.71
CA ALA A 167 9.91 10.18 -17.70
C ALA A 167 10.46 9.75 -19.10
N GLY A 168 10.55 8.44 -19.33
CA GLY A 168 11.00 7.88 -20.63
C GLY A 168 12.50 7.75 -20.77
N LYS A 169 13.27 7.90 -19.69
CA LYS A 169 14.73 7.68 -19.72
C LYS A 169 15.05 6.18 -19.83
N PRO A 170 16.17 5.81 -20.50
CA PRO A 170 16.65 4.44 -20.53
C PRO A 170 16.77 3.85 -19.11
N ASN A 171 16.41 2.59 -18.96
CA ASN A 171 16.55 1.84 -17.72
C ASN A 171 17.69 0.83 -17.83
N PRO A 172 18.89 1.11 -17.27
CA PRO A 172 20.06 0.24 -17.40
C PRO A 172 19.87 -1.17 -16.86
N ALA A 173 18.96 -1.35 -15.85
CA ALA A 173 18.68 -2.65 -15.25
C ALA A 173 18.01 -3.64 -16.24
N CYS A 174 17.47 -3.16 -17.36
CA CYS A 174 16.89 -4.01 -18.40
C CYS A 174 17.89 -4.99 -19.01
N ALA A 175 19.19 -4.61 -19.09
CA ALA A 175 20.21 -5.44 -19.71
C ALA A 175 20.52 -6.74 -18.96
N SER A 176 20.30 -6.77 -17.66
CA SER A 176 20.54 -7.94 -16.78
C SER A 176 19.30 -8.76 -16.48
N PHE A 177 18.14 -8.39 -17.04
CA PHE A 177 16.88 -9.06 -16.73
C PHE A 177 16.88 -10.50 -17.25
N GLN A 178 16.39 -11.41 -16.40
CA GLN A 178 16.15 -12.81 -16.73
C GLN A 178 14.65 -13.06 -16.65
N LYS A 179 14.04 -13.47 -17.77
CA LYS A 179 12.63 -13.85 -17.80
C LYS A 179 12.41 -15.06 -16.88
N GLN A 180 11.36 -15.00 -16.06
CA GLN A 180 10.93 -16.08 -15.19
C GLN A 180 9.71 -16.79 -15.77
N GLU A 181 9.47 -18.04 -15.33
CA GLU A 181 8.24 -18.74 -15.62
C GLU A 181 7.08 -18.10 -14.84
N GLU A 182 5.98 -17.80 -15.51
CA GLU A 182 4.75 -17.33 -14.86
C GLU A 182 4.03 -18.55 -14.23
N THR A 183 4.11 -18.65 -12.92
CA THR A 183 3.49 -19.72 -12.14
C THR A 183 2.21 -19.31 -11.45
N ASN A 184 1.93 -18.03 -11.40
CA ASN A 184 0.75 -17.43 -10.79
C ASN A 184 0.09 -16.46 -11.76
N PHE A 185 -1.02 -16.89 -12.33
CA PHE A 185 -1.70 -16.15 -13.39
C PHE A 185 -2.62 -15.03 -12.89
N GLU A 186 -2.75 -14.82 -11.58
CA GLU A 186 -3.54 -13.72 -11.01
C GLU A 186 -2.68 -12.49 -10.68
N ASP A 187 -1.45 -12.67 -10.23
CA ASP A 187 -0.56 -11.57 -9.80
C ASP A 187 -0.36 -10.53 -10.90
N PHE A 188 -0.21 -10.94 -12.17
CA PHE A 188 0.02 -10.01 -13.26
C PHE A 188 -1.22 -9.17 -13.65
N HIS A 189 -2.41 -9.51 -13.15
CA HIS A 189 -3.61 -8.69 -13.30
C HIS A 189 -3.61 -7.47 -12.37
N SER A 190 -2.65 -7.37 -11.44
CA SER A 190 -2.61 -6.34 -10.40
C SER A 190 -2.88 -4.93 -10.92
N VAL A 191 -3.85 -4.25 -10.28
CA VAL A 191 -4.08 -2.81 -10.43
C VAL A 191 -2.94 -2.07 -9.75
N GLY A 192 -1.96 -1.70 -10.54
CA GLY A 192 -0.84 -0.89 -10.09
C GLY A 192 -1.13 0.60 -10.23
N SER A 193 -0.71 1.37 -9.25
CA SER A 193 -0.98 2.80 -9.15
C SER A 193 0.29 3.62 -8.94
N LEU A 194 0.31 4.79 -9.56
CA LEU A 194 1.25 5.86 -9.26
C LEU A 194 0.45 7.05 -8.72
N VAL A 195 0.73 7.46 -7.50
CA VAL A 195 0.00 8.54 -6.83
C VAL A 195 0.91 9.73 -6.63
N SER A 196 0.43 10.92 -7.03
CA SER A 196 1.18 12.17 -6.87
C SER A 196 0.41 13.17 -6.00
N PHE A 197 1.16 13.87 -5.14
CA PHE A 197 0.68 15.00 -4.34
C PHE A 197 1.69 16.14 -4.43
N GLY A 198 1.46 17.07 -5.32
CA GLY A 198 2.45 18.08 -5.68
C GLY A 198 3.74 17.42 -6.20
N LYS A 199 4.85 17.63 -5.48
CA LYS A 199 6.15 17.02 -5.84
C LYS A 199 6.37 15.62 -5.27
N PHE A 200 5.59 15.19 -4.29
CA PHE A 200 5.68 13.85 -3.71
C PHE A 200 5.04 12.81 -4.63
N ARG A 201 5.70 11.68 -4.79
CA ARG A 201 5.21 10.56 -5.61
C ARG A 201 5.44 9.22 -4.92
N ILE A 202 4.44 8.34 -4.97
CA ILE A 202 4.52 6.98 -4.45
C ILE A 202 4.00 5.98 -5.48
N ALA A 203 4.67 4.84 -5.59
CA ALA A 203 4.22 3.71 -6.40
C ALA A 203 3.70 2.58 -5.51
N HIS A 204 2.59 1.98 -5.93
CA HIS A 204 1.99 0.77 -5.36
C HIS A 204 1.52 -0.11 -6.52
N LEU A 205 2.21 -1.21 -6.80
CA LEU A 205 1.94 -2.05 -7.97
C LEU A 205 1.31 -3.41 -7.62
N GLY A 206 0.82 -3.58 -6.39
CA GLY A 206 0.31 -4.86 -5.93
C GLY A 206 1.39 -5.94 -6.05
N ASP A 207 1.00 -7.08 -6.60
CA ASP A 207 1.88 -8.23 -6.79
C ASP A 207 2.33 -8.41 -8.26
N LEU A 208 2.35 -7.31 -9.03
CA LEU A 208 2.74 -7.32 -10.44
C LEU A 208 4.04 -8.10 -10.63
N THR A 209 4.04 -9.13 -11.50
CA THR A 209 5.15 -10.06 -11.62
C THR A 209 6.36 -9.45 -12.33
N VAL A 210 7.56 -10.02 -12.08
CA VAL A 210 8.83 -9.52 -12.64
C VAL A 210 8.82 -9.40 -14.16
N ASN A 211 8.11 -10.29 -14.87
CA ASN A 211 8.03 -10.21 -16.34
C ASN A 211 7.18 -9.01 -16.79
N TYR A 212 6.11 -8.69 -16.07
CA TYR A 212 5.28 -7.51 -16.34
C TYR A 212 5.95 -6.22 -15.87
N GLU A 213 6.72 -6.26 -14.78
CA GLU A 213 7.61 -5.16 -14.38
C GLU A 213 8.63 -4.85 -15.49
N PHE A 214 9.23 -5.89 -16.10
CA PHE A 214 10.13 -5.71 -17.24
C PHE A 214 9.41 -5.08 -18.44
N GLN A 215 8.25 -5.58 -18.82
CA GLN A 215 7.48 -5.02 -19.94
C GLN A 215 7.07 -3.56 -19.66
N LEU A 216 6.77 -3.20 -18.42
CA LEU A 216 6.41 -1.83 -18.03
C LEU A 216 7.64 -0.89 -18.10
N MET A 217 8.80 -1.34 -17.64
CA MET A 217 9.93 -0.47 -17.33
C MET A 217 11.04 -0.49 -18.38
N CYS A 218 10.93 -1.33 -19.41
CA CYS A 218 11.98 -1.54 -20.41
C CYS A 218 11.50 -1.25 -21.85
N PRO A 219 12.39 -0.75 -22.71
CA PRO A 219 13.78 -0.35 -22.44
C PRO A 219 13.89 1.00 -21.70
N ASN A 220 12.80 1.75 -21.64
CA ASN A 220 12.73 3.07 -21.02
C ASN A 220 11.70 3.07 -19.90
N ASN A 221 12.03 3.71 -18.79
CA ASN A 221 11.12 3.85 -17.64
C ASN A 221 10.00 4.87 -17.93
N PRO A 222 8.74 4.47 -18.12
CA PRO A 222 7.65 5.39 -18.44
C PRO A 222 7.12 6.12 -17.20
N LEU A 223 7.43 5.66 -15.99
CA LEU A 223 6.89 6.18 -14.75
C LEU A 223 7.76 7.32 -14.16
N GLY A 224 9.06 7.30 -14.44
CA GLY A 224 10.05 8.15 -13.77
C GLY A 224 10.33 7.69 -12.34
N THR A 225 11.01 8.56 -11.55
CA THR A 225 11.39 8.23 -10.16
C THR A 225 10.27 8.58 -9.17
N VAL A 226 10.26 7.89 -8.02
CA VAL A 226 9.30 8.12 -6.92
C VAL A 226 10.02 8.48 -5.62
N ASP A 227 9.30 8.98 -4.62
CA ASP A 227 9.86 9.26 -3.29
C ASP A 227 9.68 8.05 -2.37
N ALA A 228 8.55 7.36 -2.50
CA ALA A 228 8.27 6.14 -1.75
C ALA A 228 7.77 5.02 -2.69
N TRP A 229 7.99 3.78 -2.28
CA TRP A 229 7.50 2.59 -2.96
C TRP A 229 6.99 1.58 -1.94
N ILE A 230 5.75 1.12 -2.12
CA ILE A 230 5.27 -0.07 -1.42
C ILE A 230 5.83 -1.27 -2.17
N VAL A 231 6.70 -2.03 -1.52
CA VAL A 231 7.43 -3.14 -2.14
C VAL A 231 6.44 -4.19 -2.63
N SER A 232 6.51 -4.50 -3.93
CA SER A 232 5.58 -5.42 -4.57
C SER A 232 5.65 -6.82 -3.96
N ASN A 233 4.52 -7.51 -3.94
CA ASN A 233 4.38 -8.90 -3.49
C ASN A 233 5.02 -9.14 -2.11
N HIS A 234 4.81 -8.21 -1.17
CA HIS A 234 5.28 -8.30 0.22
C HIS A 234 6.80 -8.47 0.38
N GLY A 235 7.59 -8.32 -0.71
CA GLY A 235 9.03 -8.63 -0.74
C GLY A 235 9.32 -10.10 -1.01
N GLN A 236 8.51 -10.78 -1.82
CA GLN A 236 8.74 -12.12 -2.36
C GLN A 236 9.37 -12.10 -3.75
N PRO A 237 10.07 -13.17 -4.21
CA PRO A 237 10.94 -13.12 -5.41
C PRO A 237 10.21 -12.97 -6.74
N ARG A 238 8.88 -13.17 -6.79
CA ARG A 238 8.08 -13.07 -8.02
C ARG A 238 7.81 -11.64 -8.48
N SER A 239 8.15 -10.66 -7.65
CA SER A 239 7.99 -9.24 -7.90
C SER A 239 9.14 -8.45 -7.29
N GLY A 240 9.18 -7.13 -7.53
CA GLY A 240 10.23 -6.27 -6.97
C GLY A 240 11.57 -6.47 -7.65
N SER A 241 11.58 -6.72 -8.97
CA SER A 241 12.80 -6.91 -9.76
C SER A 241 13.73 -5.69 -9.70
N ALA A 242 15.01 -5.90 -9.97
CA ALA A 242 15.95 -4.80 -10.14
C ALA A 242 15.52 -3.81 -11.23
N VAL A 243 14.80 -4.28 -12.26
CA VAL A 243 14.27 -3.44 -13.33
C VAL A 243 13.26 -2.43 -12.78
N LEU A 244 12.34 -2.87 -11.95
CA LEU A 244 11.35 -1.97 -11.31
C LEU A 244 12.03 -1.09 -10.25
N ALA A 245 12.73 -1.71 -9.31
CA ALA A 245 13.31 -1.05 -8.15
C ALA A 245 14.33 0.05 -8.54
N HIS A 246 15.27 -0.28 -9.45
CA HIS A 246 16.26 0.68 -9.95
C HIS A 246 15.67 1.70 -10.95
N GLY A 247 14.58 1.35 -11.63
CA GLY A 247 13.87 2.30 -12.47
C GLY A 247 13.11 3.34 -11.66
N LEU A 248 12.40 2.93 -10.59
CA LEU A 248 11.65 3.82 -9.70
C LEU A 248 12.57 4.67 -8.81
N GLN A 249 13.72 4.15 -8.39
CA GLN A 249 14.67 4.82 -7.49
C GLN A 249 13.98 5.47 -6.29
N PRO A 250 13.18 4.74 -5.49
CA PRO A 250 12.55 5.31 -4.31
C PRO A 250 13.62 5.74 -3.31
N ARG A 251 13.33 6.77 -2.52
CA ARG A 251 14.12 7.14 -1.34
C ARG A 251 13.78 6.28 -0.14
N VAL A 252 12.51 5.86 -0.08
CA VAL A 252 11.98 4.99 0.95
C VAL A 252 11.26 3.81 0.31
N ALA A 253 11.58 2.60 0.75
CA ALA A 253 10.84 1.40 0.46
C ALA A 253 10.08 0.95 1.72
N ILE A 254 8.79 0.63 1.59
CA ILE A 254 7.96 0.13 2.69
C ILE A 254 7.52 -1.28 2.32
N MET A 255 7.78 -2.24 3.19
CA MET A 255 7.52 -3.65 2.92
C MET A 255 6.40 -4.18 3.81
N ASN A 256 5.32 -4.60 3.17
CA ASN A 256 4.15 -5.20 3.83
C ASN A 256 4.37 -6.70 4.08
N ASN A 257 5.48 -7.04 4.73
CA ASN A 257 5.85 -8.41 5.02
C ASN A 257 5.24 -8.91 6.34
N ALA A 258 5.24 -10.22 6.53
CA ALA A 258 5.03 -10.88 7.81
C ALA A 258 6.32 -11.57 8.30
N ALA A 259 6.24 -12.22 9.45
CA ALA A 259 7.37 -12.93 10.02
C ALA A 259 7.88 -14.07 9.11
N ARG A 260 6.99 -14.72 8.33
CA ARG A 260 7.34 -15.80 7.39
C ARG A 260 6.78 -15.59 5.99
N LYS A 261 6.59 -14.35 5.58
CA LYS A 261 6.22 -13.99 4.21
C LYS A 261 6.90 -12.68 3.83
N GLY A 262 7.68 -12.71 2.77
CA GLY A 262 8.42 -11.55 2.27
C GLY A 262 9.70 -11.21 3.07
N GLY A 263 10.41 -10.21 2.61
CA GLY A 263 11.70 -9.81 3.18
C GLY A 263 12.79 -10.87 3.00
N VAL A 264 12.70 -11.66 1.92
CA VAL A 264 13.67 -12.72 1.61
C VAL A 264 15.01 -12.14 1.11
N PRO A 265 16.14 -12.85 1.30
CA PRO A 265 17.47 -12.35 0.98
C PRO A 265 17.61 -11.76 -0.43
N ASP A 266 17.09 -12.43 -1.45
CA ASP A 266 17.27 -11.99 -2.84
C ASP A 266 16.52 -10.69 -3.14
N VAL A 267 15.33 -10.49 -2.60
CA VAL A 267 14.59 -9.23 -2.73
C VAL A 267 15.27 -8.14 -1.90
N MET A 268 15.72 -8.44 -0.68
CA MET A 268 16.41 -7.45 0.16
C MET A 268 17.73 -6.98 -0.47
N LYS A 269 18.50 -7.86 -1.12
CA LYS A 269 19.69 -7.46 -1.90
C LYS A 269 19.34 -6.47 -3.01
N ILE A 270 18.25 -6.71 -3.76
CA ILE A 270 17.78 -5.78 -4.78
C ILE A 270 17.38 -4.45 -4.15
N VAL A 271 16.58 -4.47 -3.10
CA VAL A 271 16.13 -3.25 -2.42
C VAL A 271 17.31 -2.44 -1.90
N TYR A 272 18.27 -3.06 -1.21
CA TYR A 272 19.46 -2.35 -0.70
C TYR A 272 20.39 -1.83 -1.81
N SER A 273 20.31 -2.37 -3.01
CA SER A 273 21.08 -1.90 -4.16
C SER A 273 20.44 -0.73 -4.94
N ILE A 274 19.24 -0.27 -4.53
CA ILE A 274 18.53 0.82 -5.20
C ILE A 274 19.36 2.12 -5.14
N PRO A 275 19.66 2.77 -6.28
CA PRO A 275 20.36 4.03 -6.28
C PRO A 275 19.59 5.14 -5.54
N GLY A 276 20.19 5.71 -4.51
CA GLY A 276 19.58 6.81 -3.72
C GLY A 276 18.52 6.38 -2.73
N LEU A 277 18.41 5.08 -2.42
CA LEU A 277 17.62 4.61 -1.29
C LEU A 277 18.21 5.16 0.01
N GLU A 278 17.35 5.71 0.85
CA GLU A 278 17.74 6.22 2.17
C GLU A 278 17.37 5.23 3.27
N ASP A 279 16.16 4.65 3.23
CA ASP A 279 15.71 3.69 4.24
C ASP A 279 14.72 2.66 3.69
N VAL A 280 14.68 1.52 4.37
CA VAL A 280 13.63 0.50 4.24
C VAL A 280 12.87 0.42 5.56
N TRP A 281 11.54 0.35 5.49
CA TRP A 281 10.65 0.15 6.62
C TRP A 281 9.90 -1.16 6.44
N GLN A 282 9.82 -1.98 7.48
CA GLN A 282 9.17 -3.29 7.45
C GLN A 282 8.01 -3.37 8.42
N LEU A 283 6.91 -4.00 8.02
CA LEU A 283 5.80 -4.27 8.94
C LEU A 283 6.17 -5.31 9.98
N HIS A 284 6.95 -6.32 9.61
CA HIS A 284 7.46 -7.33 10.55
C HIS A 284 8.96 -7.56 10.40
N PHE A 285 9.59 -8.06 11.47
CA PHE A 285 10.86 -8.75 11.33
C PHE A 285 10.67 -10.02 10.48
N SER A 286 11.44 -10.15 9.39
CA SER A 286 11.36 -11.34 8.54
C SER A 286 12.31 -12.43 9.05
N LEU A 287 11.74 -13.54 9.51
CA LEU A 287 12.52 -14.76 9.82
C LEU A 287 13.15 -15.35 8.56
N LEU A 288 12.56 -15.10 7.38
CA LEU A 288 13.09 -15.56 6.10
C LEU A 288 14.38 -14.82 5.73
N GLY A 289 14.52 -13.56 6.13
CA GLY A 289 15.72 -12.75 5.93
C GLY A 289 16.73 -12.84 7.08
N GLY A 290 16.27 -13.17 8.28
CA GLY A 290 17.08 -13.11 9.49
C GLY A 290 17.59 -11.69 9.77
N GLN A 291 18.48 -11.53 10.75
CA GLN A 291 19.12 -10.23 11.05
C GLN A 291 20.02 -9.75 9.92
N GLU A 292 20.59 -10.64 9.13
CA GLU A 292 21.51 -10.32 8.03
C GLU A 292 20.84 -9.40 6.99
N TYR A 293 19.53 -9.60 6.75
CA TYR A 293 18.77 -8.83 5.76
C TYR A 293 17.69 -7.93 6.38
N ALA A 294 17.54 -7.95 7.70
CA ALA A 294 16.57 -7.11 8.38
C ALA A 294 17.04 -5.64 8.46
N VAL A 295 16.08 -4.75 8.59
CA VAL A 295 16.35 -3.35 8.96
C VAL A 295 16.55 -3.22 10.46
N PRO A 296 17.17 -2.11 10.96
CA PRO A 296 17.22 -1.84 12.37
C PRO A 296 15.82 -1.83 13.02
N GLY A 297 15.69 -2.34 14.23
CA GLY A 297 14.40 -2.56 14.90
C GLY A 297 13.50 -1.33 15.04
N VAL A 298 14.05 -0.11 14.98
CA VAL A 298 13.26 1.14 15.00
C VAL A 298 12.42 1.32 13.73
N PHE A 299 12.80 0.69 12.61
CA PHE A 299 12.10 0.70 11.33
C PHE A 299 11.11 -0.47 11.18
N ILE A 300 10.99 -1.36 12.18
CA ILE A 300 10.09 -2.51 12.16
C ILE A 300 8.87 -2.20 13.03
N ALA A 301 7.66 -2.29 12.44
CA ALA A 301 6.43 -1.92 13.14
C ALA A 301 5.95 -2.97 14.13
N ASN A 302 6.05 -4.26 13.81
CA ASN A 302 5.44 -5.31 14.61
C ASN A 302 6.46 -6.33 15.10
N THR A 303 6.21 -6.84 16.30
CA THR A 303 6.95 -7.94 16.93
C THR A 303 5.96 -9.07 17.19
N LEU A 304 6.46 -10.29 17.32
CA LEU A 304 5.65 -11.46 17.64
C LEU A 304 5.16 -11.42 19.09
N ASP A 305 4.07 -12.11 19.41
CA ASP A 305 3.54 -12.22 20.78
C ASP A 305 4.58 -12.87 21.70
N GLU A 306 5.19 -13.95 21.22
CA GLU A 306 6.36 -14.57 21.87
C GLU A 306 7.58 -14.30 21.03
N GLN A 307 8.27 -13.19 21.28
CA GLN A 307 9.51 -12.92 20.61
C GLN A 307 10.59 -13.87 21.13
N PRO A 308 11.24 -14.67 20.27
CA PRO A 308 12.36 -15.50 20.70
C PRO A 308 13.42 -14.64 21.41
N GLU A 309 13.97 -15.11 22.53
CA GLU A 309 15.07 -14.41 23.24
C GLU A 309 16.22 -14.09 22.28
N ASN A 310 16.42 -14.94 21.27
CA ASN A 310 17.42 -14.78 20.21
C ASN A 310 16.74 -14.71 18.84
N VAL A 311 16.69 -13.54 18.25
CA VAL A 311 16.29 -13.36 16.86
C VAL A 311 17.36 -14.03 15.96
N PRO A 312 16.98 -14.92 15.02
CA PRO A 312 17.94 -15.66 14.20
C PRO A 312 18.79 -14.70 13.36
N VAL A 313 20.11 -14.88 13.42
CA VAL A 313 21.07 -14.06 12.65
C VAL A 313 20.99 -14.43 11.18
N ALA A 314 21.04 -15.73 10.88
CA ALA A 314 20.97 -16.23 9.52
C ALA A 314 19.52 -16.32 9.02
N PRO A 315 19.31 -16.21 7.69
CA PRO A 315 18.02 -16.49 7.07
C PRO A 315 17.51 -17.88 7.44
N MET A 316 16.19 -18.02 7.58
CA MET A 316 15.56 -19.33 7.74
C MET A 316 15.81 -20.19 6.49
N ALA A 317 16.17 -21.46 6.69
CA ALA A 317 16.30 -22.38 5.59
C ALA A 317 14.98 -22.48 4.79
N PRO A 318 15.04 -22.59 3.46
CA PRO A 318 13.85 -22.83 2.65
C PRO A 318 13.19 -24.15 3.04
N ALA A 319 11.89 -24.27 2.77
CA ALA A 319 11.20 -25.55 2.96
C ALA A 319 11.92 -26.66 2.17
N PRO A 320 12.05 -27.86 2.74
CA PRO A 320 12.60 -29.00 2.00
C PRO A 320 11.70 -29.33 0.79
N PRO A 321 12.23 -29.94 -0.28
CA PRO A 321 11.44 -30.33 -1.43
C PRO A 321 10.19 -31.14 -1.01
N GLY A 322 9.00 -30.68 -1.43
CA GLY A 322 7.72 -31.27 -1.05
C GLY A 322 7.25 -31.00 0.38
N GLY A 323 8.02 -30.24 1.17
CA GLY A 323 7.66 -29.83 2.52
C GLY A 323 7.06 -28.41 2.58
N THR A 324 6.50 -28.06 3.72
CA THR A 324 5.99 -26.72 4.01
C THR A 324 6.80 -26.09 5.15
N LEU A 325 6.92 -24.78 5.15
CA LEU A 325 7.42 -24.06 6.32
C LEU A 325 6.46 -24.26 7.50
N PRO A 326 6.96 -24.28 8.74
CA PRO A 326 6.10 -24.26 9.91
C PRO A 326 5.12 -23.08 9.85
N PRO A 327 3.94 -23.14 10.49
CA PRO A 327 3.03 -22.01 10.55
C PRO A 327 3.75 -20.77 11.11
N PRO A 328 3.39 -19.55 10.68
CA PRO A 328 4.00 -18.34 11.22
C PRO A 328 3.76 -18.27 12.74
N PRO A 329 4.70 -17.70 13.51
CA PRO A 329 4.48 -17.42 14.92
C PRO A 329 3.24 -16.53 15.11
N ALA A 330 2.56 -16.70 16.24
CA ALA A 330 1.36 -15.93 16.55
C ALA A 330 1.67 -14.44 16.72
N HIS A 331 0.80 -13.60 16.16
CA HIS A 331 0.74 -12.18 16.41
C HIS A 331 -0.72 -11.79 16.61
N ASN A 332 -1.23 -12.03 17.82
CA ASN A 332 -2.59 -11.73 18.23
C ASN A 332 -2.72 -10.42 19.01
N GLY A 333 -1.56 -9.82 19.37
CA GLY A 333 -1.47 -8.56 20.08
C GLY A 333 -1.86 -7.34 19.23
N GLN A 334 -1.56 -6.17 19.76
CA GLN A 334 -1.80 -4.91 19.05
C GLN A 334 -0.94 -4.84 17.79
N ALA A 335 -1.60 -4.58 16.66
CA ALA A 335 -0.92 -4.31 15.42
C ALA A 335 -0.60 -2.82 15.25
N PHE A 336 0.54 -2.56 14.65
CA PHE A 336 1.06 -1.23 14.38
C PHE A 336 1.27 -1.04 12.88
N TRP A 337 1.24 0.21 12.43
CA TRP A 337 1.42 0.59 11.03
C TRP A 337 2.66 1.45 10.83
N ILE A 338 3.12 1.47 9.60
CA ILE A 338 4.07 2.48 9.12
C ILE A 338 3.25 3.58 8.44
N LYS A 339 3.42 4.83 8.87
CA LYS A 339 2.69 5.98 8.32
C LYS A 339 3.63 6.90 7.57
N VAL A 340 3.29 7.23 6.33
CA VAL A 340 3.91 8.32 5.55
C VAL A 340 2.99 9.53 5.61
N SER A 341 3.55 10.70 5.93
CA SER A 341 2.84 11.99 5.89
C SER A 341 3.58 12.91 4.93
N ALA A 342 3.03 13.10 3.73
CA ALA A 342 3.67 13.87 2.66
C ALA A 342 3.10 15.28 2.53
N GLN A 343 3.95 16.23 2.11
CA GLN A 343 3.61 17.61 1.80
C GLN A 343 3.72 17.87 0.29
N GLN A 344 3.05 18.91 -0.19
CA GLN A 344 3.04 19.26 -1.62
C GLN A 344 4.42 19.63 -2.17
N ASP A 345 5.31 20.10 -1.33
CA ASP A 345 6.68 20.46 -1.74
C ASP A 345 7.58 19.22 -1.98
N GLY A 346 7.10 18.01 -1.65
CA GLY A 346 7.82 16.75 -1.75
C GLY A 346 8.57 16.34 -0.48
N THR A 347 8.48 17.13 0.59
CA THR A 347 8.92 16.73 1.93
C THR A 347 7.96 15.72 2.50
N PHE A 348 8.44 14.67 3.16
CA PHE A 348 7.59 13.69 3.83
C PHE A 348 8.25 13.13 5.07
N THR A 349 7.43 12.68 6.01
CA THR A 349 7.86 12.01 7.25
C THR A 349 7.31 10.60 7.27
N VAL A 350 8.15 9.62 7.60
CA VAL A 350 7.71 8.25 7.86
C VAL A 350 7.79 8.00 9.35
N THR A 351 6.73 7.43 9.92
CA THR A 351 6.60 7.18 11.37
C THR A 351 6.21 5.73 11.60
N ASN A 352 6.86 5.10 12.57
CA ASN A 352 6.49 3.79 13.12
C ASN A 352 5.56 4.00 14.31
N SER A 353 4.30 3.57 14.20
CA SER A 353 3.31 3.78 15.27
C SER A 353 3.57 2.99 16.55
N ARG A 354 4.40 1.93 16.49
CA ARG A 354 4.76 1.14 17.68
C ARG A 354 5.64 1.90 18.68
N ASN A 355 6.63 2.60 18.16
CA ASN A 355 7.69 3.20 19.00
C ASN A 355 7.76 4.73 18.86
N GLY A 356 6.92 5.33 18.01
CA GLY A 356 6.91 6.77 17.75
C GLY A 356 8.13 7.28 16.98
N PHE A 357 9.05 6.40 16.55
CA PHE A 357 10.19 6.81 15.76
C PHE A 357 9.73 7.38 14.41
N GLY A 358 10.19 8.58 14.08
CA GLY A 358 9.89 9.26 12.84
C GLY A 358 11.14 9.82 12.18
N LYS A 359 11.22 9.72 10.85
CA LYS A 359 12.30 10.33 10.05
C LYS A 359 11.69 11.18 8.93
N THR A 360 12.19 12.41 8.81
CA THR A 360 11.75 13.34 7.76
C THR A 360 12.75 13.34 6.61
N TYR A 361 12.21 13.24 5.41
CA TYR A 361 12.92 13.24 4.13
C TYR A 361 12.63 14.56 3.42
N ARG A 362 13.66 15.34 3.11
CA ARG A 362 13.51 16.64 2.45
C ARG A 362 13.15 16.46 0.97
N ALA A 363 12.44 17.41 0.38
CA ALA A 363 12.14 17.38 -1.05
C ALA A 363 13.38 17.19 -1.92
N ARG A 364 13.25 16.42 -3.03
CA ARG A 364 14.33 16.32 -4.02
C ARG A 364 14.55 17.68 -4.70
N SER A 365 15.81 18.12 -4.80
CA SER A 365 16.16 19.30 -5.58
C SER A 365 15.86 19.07 -7.07
N GLY A 366 15.26 20.04 -7.74
CA GLY A 366 15.06 20.03 -9.20
C GLY A 366 13.82 19.32 -9.74
N ARG A 367 12.94 18.72 -8.89
CA ARG A 367 11.65 18.19 -9.36
C ARG A 367 10.62 19.32 -9.42
N GLN A 368 10.07 19.58 -10.61
CA GLN A 368 8.92 20.48 -10.78
C GLN A 368 7.63 19.76 -10.36
N SER A 369 6.66 20.50 -9.82
CA SER A 369 5.28 20.01 -9.63
C SER A 369 4.66 19.71 -10.99
N GLN A 370 4.05 18.55 -11.14
CA GLN A 370 3.26 18.18 -12.32
C GLN A 370 1.85 18.73 -12.21
#